data_d8b09970e020ff0e4d6ac0cd09e656bc
#
_entry.id   d8b09970e020ff0e4d6ac0cd09e656bc
#
_cell.length_a   1.000
_cell.length_b   1.000
_cell.length_c   1.000
_cell.angle_alpha   90.00
_cell.angle_beta   90.00
_cell.angle_gamma   90.00
#
_symmetry.space_group_name_H-M   'P 1'
#
loop_
_entity.id
_entity.type
_entity.pdbx_description
1 polymer ?
#
loop_
_entity_poly.entity_id
_entity_poly.type
_entity_poly.pdbx_seq_one_letter_code
_entity_poly.pdbx_strand_id
1 'polypeptide(L)' 'EEQALYNDAVVKLQRGYVDDANIIVNQLLQNPKNGSSKLIKELKKKIDARL' A
#
# COMPACT_ATOMS: atom_id res chain seq x y z
N GLU A 1 -12.44 4.18 -3.93
CA GLU A 1 -11.83 3.57 -5.10
C GLU A 1 -10.40 3.16 -4.83
N GLU A 2 -9.93 2.20 -5.61
CA GLU A 2 -8.62 1.59 -5.41
C GLU A 2 -7.48 2.59 -5.57
N GLN A 3 -7.60 3.48 -6.55
CA GLN A 3 -6.55 4.46 -6.77
C GLN A 3 -6.45 5.46 -5.62
N ALA A 4 -7.57 5.83 -5.04
CA ALA A 4 -7.56 6.72 -3.89
C ALA A 4 -6.88 6.06 -2.70
N LEU A 5 -7.14 4.77 -2.47
CA LEU A 5 -6.48 4.03 -1.41
C LEU A 5 -4.98 3.91 -1.66
N TYR A 6 -4.58 3.66 -2.90
CA TYR A 6 -3.17 3.59 -3.27
C TYR A 6 -2.48 4.91 -2.97
N ASN A 7 -3.08 6.02 -3.42
CA ASN A 7 -2.51 7.34 -3.19
C ASN A 7 -2.42 7.67 -1.71
N ASP A 8 -3.43 7.29 -0.95
CA ASP A 8 -3.42 7.51 0.50
C ASP A 8 -2.27 6.74 1.16
N ALA A 9 -2.07 5.50 0.75
CA ALA A 9 -0.96 4.70 1.29
C ALA A 9 0.39 5.33 0.96
N VAL A 10 0.56 5.84 -0.26
CA VAL A 10 1.80 6.49 -0.66
C VAL A 10 2.06 7.73 0.19
N VAL A 11 1.04 8.56 0.39
CA VAL A 11 1.17 9.77 1.19
C VAL A 11 1.51 9.43 2.63
N LYS A 12 0.83 8.44 3.21
CA LYS A 12 1.11 8.00 4.58
C LYS A 12 2.55 7.52 4.73
N LEU A 13 3.01 6.74 3.75
CA LEU A 13 4.38 6.24 3.78
C LEU A 13 5.39 7.39 3.72
N GLN A 14 5.14 8.39 2.87
CA GLN A 14 6.03 9.54 2.74
C GLN A 14 6.09 10.36 4.02
N ARG A 15 5.01 10.39 4.77
CA ARG A 15 4.94 11.12 6.04
C ARG A 15 5.47 10.33 7.22
N GLY A 16 5.87 9.09 7.00
CA GLY A 16 6.38 8.24 8.07
C GLY A 16 5.33 7.41 8.79
N TYR A 17 4.08 7.46 8.34
CA TYR A 17 3.00 6.64 8.91
C TYR A 17 3.02 5.25 8.29
N VAL A 18 4.09 4.50 8.57
CA VAL A 18 4.33 3.21 7.93
C VAL A 18 3.26 2.20 8.29
N ASP A 19 2.84 2.16 9.54
CA ASP A 19 1.80 1.22 9.99
C ASP A 19 0.49 1.48 9.27
N ASP A 20 0.09 2.74 9.15
CA ASP A 20 -1.15 3.10 8.46
C ASP A 20 -1.07 2.74 6.99
N ALA A 21 0.07 3.02 6.36
CA ALA A 21 0.27 2.65 4.96
C ALA A 21 0.20 1.15 4.78
N ASN A 22 0.75 0.38 5.71
CA ASN A 22 0.71 -1.07 5.65
C ASN A 22 -0.73 -1.60 5.71
N ILE A 23 -1.55 -1.03 6.59
CA ILE A 23 -2.95 -1.42 6.70
C ILE A 23 -3.68 -1.18 5.37
N ILE A 24 -3.47 -0.01 4.77
CA ILE A 24 -4.13 0.34 3.51
C ILE A 24 -3.68 -0.61 2.39
N VAL A 25 -2.39 -0.88 2.30
CA VAL A 25 -1.87 -1.77 1.27
C VAL A 25 -2.40 -3.19 1.45
N ASN A 26 -2.52 -3.66 2.69
CA ASN A 26 -3.09 -4.98 2.94
C ASN A 26 -4.54 -5.06 2.49
N GLN A 27 -5.32 -3.99 2.68
CA GLN A 27 -6.68 -3.94 2.17
C GLN A 27 -6.70 -4.03 0.65
N LEU A 28 -5.78 -3.34 -0.02
CA LEU A 28 -5.69 -3.40 -1.47
C LEU A 28 -5.33 -4.81 -1.95
N LEU A 29 -4.43 -5.47 -1.26
CA LEU A 29 -3.99 -6.81 -1.63
C LEU A 29 -5.09 -7.87 -1.41
N GLN A 30 -6.03 -7.62 -0.52
CA GLN A 30 -7.16 -8.53 -0.29
C GLN A 30 -8.10 -8.57 -1.50
N ASN A 31 -8.12 -7.54 -2.31
CA ASN A 31 -8.95 -7.52 -3.51
C ASN A 31 -8.28 -8.38 -4.58
N PRO A 32 -8.97 -9.42 -5.11
CA PRO A 32 -8.38 -10.32 -6.11
C PRO A 32 -7.89 -9.59 -7.35
N LYS A 33 -8.52 -8.48 -7.71
CA LYS A 33 -8.10 -7.69 -8.87
C LYS A 33 -6.77 -7.01 -8.64
N ASN A 34 -6.44 -6.71 -7.38
CA ASN A 34 -5.21 -6.00 -7.03
C ASN A 34 -4.08 -6.95 -6.66
N GLY A 35 -4.39 -8.22 -6.43
CA GLY A 35 -3.40 -9.19 -5.97
C GLY A 35 -2.22 -9.36 -6.92
N SER A 36 -2.44 -9.09 -8.20
CA SER A 36 -1.39 -9.17 -9.22
C SER A 36 -0.85 -7.82 -9.63
N SER A 37 -1.29 -6.74 -9.00
CA SER A 37 -0.83 -5.40 -9.35
C SER A 37 0.63 -5.22 -8.96
N LYS A 38 1.45 -4.90 -9.94
CA LYS A 38 2.87 -4.69 -9.73
C LYS A 38 3.13 -3.47 -8.85
N LEU A 39 2.37 -2.41 -9.06
CA LEU A 39 2.53 -1.18 -8.29
C LEU A 39 2.25 -1.40 -6.81
N ILE A 40 1.21 -2.15 -6.50
CA ILE A 40 0.84 -2.42 -5.11
C ILE A 40 1.87 -3.32 -4.46
N LYS A 41 2.38 -4.31 -5.18
CA LYS A 41 3.43 -5.19 -4.66
C LYS A 41 4.72 -4.41 -4.38
N GLU A 42 5.08 -3.48 -5.26
CA GLU A 42 6.25 -2.65 -5.04
C GLU A 42 6.08 -1.74 -3.84
N LEU A 43 4.88 -1.17 -3.67
CA LEU A 43 4.59 -0.34 -2.51
C LEU A 43 4.70 -1.16 -1.22
N LYS A 44 4.16 -2.37 -1.21
CA LYS A 44 4.25 -3.27 -0.07
C LYS A 44 5.72 -3.55 0.28
N LYS A 45 6.53 -3.77 -0.73
CA LYS A 45 7.96 -4.03 -0.55
C LYS A 45 8.65 -2.84 0.13
N LYS A 46 8.31 -1.63 -0.29
CA LYS A 46 8.88 -0.42 0.33
C LYS A 46 8.45 -0.29 1.78
N ILE A 47 7.20 -0.63 2.07
CA ILE A 47 6.68 -0.59 3.44
C ILE A 47 7.42 -1.62 4.31
N ASP A 48 7.57 -2.84 3.81
CA ASP A 48 8.26 -3.89 4.55
C ASP A 48 9.71 -3.51 4.85
N ALA A 49 10.35 -2.79 3.95
CA ALA A 49 11.73 -2.35 4.16
C ALA A 49 11.84 -1.33 5.31
N ARG A 50 10.74 -0.69 5.67
CA ARG A 50 10.74 0.29 6.75
C ARG A 50 10.22 -0.28 8.07
N LEU A 51 9.60 -1.44 8.02
CA LEU A 51 9.15 -2.10 9.23
C LEU A 51 10.31 -2.87 9.85
#